data_725ac3c22abc253e309a78f29afdf7d8
#
_entry.id   725ac3c22abc253e309a78f29afdf7d8
#
_cell.length_a   1.000
_cell.length_b   1.000
_cell.length_c   1.000
_cell.angle_alpha   90.00
_cell.angle_beta   90.00
_cell.angle_gamma   90.00
#
_symmetry.space_group_name_H-M   'P 1'
#
loop_
_entity.id
_entity.type
_entity.pdbx_description
1 polymer ?
#
loop_
_entity_poly.entity_id
_entity_poly.type
_entity_poly.pdbx_seq_one_letter_code
_entity_poly.pdbx_strand_id
1 'polypeptide(L)'
;MDLTDSQIEHLNRILHQFPMTVTRYYLSLIDWNDPARDPVFRMCIPSISETDLSGDFDTSGEADNTVISGLQHKYPQTALILSTHRCAMYCRHCFRKRLVGISDDETADNVAEMAAYVNAHSEISNILISGGDAFVNSNQVIAQYLEHFTPIPHLDLIRFGTRTPVVLPERIYDDHELLDILKTYTQKKQIYVVTQFNHPKELTDHARKAVKTLLDAGVIVKNQTVLLKGINDSSHVLGALLKDLTKCGAVPYYIFQCRPVSGVKSQFQVPLMQGYEIVEGAKNMQNGQGKCIRYALSLIHISE
;
A
#
# COMPACT_ATOMS: atom_id res chain seq x y z
N MET A 1 19.76 4.90 -21.51
CA MET A 1 20.83 4.72 -20.51
C MET A 1 21.65 3.53 -20.95
N ASP A 2 22.88 3.76 -21.33
CA ASP A 2 23.78 2.66 -21.62
C ASP A 2 24.39 2.21 -20.28
N LEU A 3 24.02 1.02 -19.84
CA LEU A 3 24.55 0.42 -18.61
C LEU A 3 25.85 -0.29 -18.92
N THR A 4 26.84 -0.19 -18.04
CA THR A 4 28.05 -0.99 -18.11
C THR A 4 27.78 -2.44 -17.73
N ASP A 5 28.62 -3.38 -18.17
CA ASP A 5 28.45 -4.81 -17.81
C ASP A 5 28.41 -5.03 -16.30
N SER A 6 29.25 -4.31 -15.56
CA SER A 6 29.23 -4.35 -14.08
C SER A 6 27.90 -3.86 -13.48
N GLN A 7 27.29 -2.82 -14.06
CA GLN A 7 25.98 -2.34 -13.61
C GLN A 7 24.87 -3.35 -13.93
N ILE A 8 24.93 -3.99 -15.09
CA ILE A 8 23.98 -5.05 -15.48
C ILE A 8 24.08 -6.23 -14.51
N GLU A 9 25.30 -6.66 -14.17
CA GLU A 9 25.52 -7.75 -13.22
C GLU A 9 24.99 -7.41 -11.82
N HIS A 10 25.20 -6.18 -11.35
CA HIS A 10 24.65 -5.72 -10.07
C HIS A 10 23.13 -5.67 -10.08
N LEU A 11 22.52 -5.16 -11.14
CA LEU A 11 21.05 -5.14 -11.27
C LEU A 11 20.46 -6.55 -11.32
N ASN A 12 21.10 -7.49 -12.01
CA ASN A 12 20.67 -8.89 -12.03
C ASN A 12 20.70 -9.52 -10.64
N ARG A 13 21.71 -9.25 -9.82
CA ARG A 13 21.76 -9.71 -8.42
C ARG A 13 20.62 -9.11 -7.60
N ILE A 14 20.32 -7.82 -7.77
CA ILE A 14 19.19 -7.16 -7.11
C ILE A 14 17.88 -7.79 -7.53
N LEU A 15 17.67 -8.05 -8.82
CA LEU A 15 16.44 -8.66 -9.34
C LEU A 15 16.25 -10.11 -8.85
N HIS A 16 17.31 -10.84 -8.60
CA HIS A 16 17.26 -12.15 -7.96
C HIS A 16 16.77 -12.07 -6.51
N GLN A 17 17.23 -11.07 -5.77
CA GLN A 17 16.86 -10.88 -4.36
C GLN A 17 15.53 -10.14 -4.21
N PHE A 18 15.29 -9.14 -5.04
CA PHE A 18 14.11 -8.27 -5.02
C PHE A 18 13.53 -8.17 -6.43
N PRO A 19 12.63 -9.08 -6.80
CA PRO A 19 12.07 -9.12 -8.14
C PRO A 19 11.38 -7.82 -8.54
N MET A 20 11.19 -7.63 -9.84
CA MET A 20 10.52 -6.47 -10.42
C MET A 20 9.26 -6.90 -11.16
N THR A 21 8.18 -6.23 -10.89
CA THR A 21 6.94 -6.24 -11.66
C THR A 21 6.42 -4.82 -11.77
N VAL A 22 5.97 -4.41 -12.95
CA VAL A 22 5.40 -3.09 -13.18
C VAL A 22 4.45 -3.15 -14.37
N THR A 23 3.34 -2.43 -14.32
CA THR A 23 2.37 -2.37 -15.42
C THR A 23 2.85 -1.43 -16.53
N ARG A 24 2.39 -1.69 -17.76
CA ARG A 24 2.65 -0.78 -18.90
C ARG A 24 2.10 0.62 -18.64
N TYR A 25 0.92 0.69 -18.00
CA TYR A 25 0.32 1.94 -17.59
C TYR A 25 1.24 2.75 -16.66
N TYR A 26 1.75 2.14 -15.60
CA TYR A 26 2.59 2.86 -14.65
C TYR A 26 3.94 3.28 -15.26
N LEU A 27 4.53 2.45 -16.14
CA LEU A 27 5.72 2.80 -16.93
C LEU A 27 5.48 4.02 -17.84
N SER A 28 4.27 4.19 -18.38
CA SER A 28 3.94 5.33 -19.24
C SER A 28 3.92 6.68 -18.51
N LEU A 29 3.89 6.66 -17.17
CA LEU A 29 3.95 7.87 -16.36
C LEU A 29 5.37 8.41 -16.16
N ILE A 30 6.38 7.65 -16.53
CA ILE A 30 7.79 8.03 -16.35
C ILE A 30 8.18 9.10 -17.38
N ASP A 31 8.86 10.15 -16.91
CA ASP A 31 9.57 11.06 -17.81
C ASP A 31 10.92 10.44 -18.20
N TRP A 32 10.96 9.84 -19.37
CA TRP A 32 12.15 9.18 -19.89
C TRP A 32 13.25 10.14 -20.35
N ASN A 33 13.01 11.46 -20.37
CA ASN A 33 14.06 12.45 -20.65
C ASN A 33 14.97 12.67 -19.43
N ASP A 34 14.42 12.57 -18.20
CA ASP A 34 15.21 12.65 -16.96
C ASP A 34 14.72 11.60 -15.93
N PRO A 35 14.89 10.29 -16.22
CA PRO A 35 14.35 9.24 -15.38
C PRO A 35 15.01 9.20 -13.98
N ALA A 36 16.24 9.64 -13.84
CA ALA A 36 16.93 9.64 -12.55
C ALA A 36 16.26 10.56 -11.51
N ARG A 37 15.59 11.63 -11.96
CA ARG A 37 14.83 12.56 -11.12
C ARG A 37 13.34 12.25 -11.08
N ASP A 38 12.88 11.35 -11.94
CA ASP A 38 11.46 11.03 -12.01
C ASP A 38 10.99 10.23 -10.78
N PRO A 39 9.97 10.72 -10.04
CA PRO A 39 9.49 10.04 -8.84
C PRO A 39 8.86 8.68 -9.13
N VAL A 40 8.18 8.51 -10.29
CA VAL A 40 7.56 7.24 -10.70
C VAL A 40 8.64 6.21 -11.01
N PHE A 41 9.67 6.60 -11.77
CA PHE A 41 10.84 5.76 -12.07
C PHE A 41 11.46 5.22 -10.77
N ARG A 42 11.76 6.11 -9.83
CA ARG A 42 12.40 5.74 -8.56
C ARG A 42 11.56 4.80 -7.70
N MET A 43 10.24 4.86 -7.81
CA MET A 43 9.33 3.98 -7.06
C MET A 43 9.19 2.57 -7.65
N CYS A 44 9.47 2.36 -8.95
CA CYS A 44 9.21 1.08 -9.61
C CYS A 44 10.44 0.43 -10.27
N ILE A 45 11.48 1.20 -10.60
CA ILE A 45 12.69 0.67 -11.25
C ILE A 45 13.77 0.37 -10.20
N PRO A 46 14.40 -0.81 -10.24
CA PRO A 46 15.48 -1.18 -9.34
C PRO A 46 16.67 -0.22 -9.42
N SER A 47 17.34 -0.02 -8.29
CA SER A 47 18.52 0.83 -8.17
C SER A 47 19.66 0.06 -7.50
N ILE A 48 20.91 0.35 -7.91
CA ILE A 48 22.11 -0.20 -7.28
C ILE A 48 22.13 0.05 -5.76
N SER A 49 21.51 1.14 -5.29
CA SER A 49 21.40 1.42 -3.85
C SER A 49 20.63 0.36 -3.05
N GLU A 50 19.91 -0.56 -3.72
CA GLU A 50 19.23 -1.69 -3.04
C GLU A 50 20.19 -2.77 -2.54
N THR A 51 21.47 -2.72 -2.94
CA THR A 51 22.52 -3.57 -2.39
C THR A 51 22.90 -3.20 -0.95
N ASP A 52 22.54 -1.99 -0.50
CA ASP A 52 22.67 -1.62 0.90
C ASP A 52 21.58 -2.31 1.74
N LEU A 53 21.99 -3.39 2.38
CA LEU A 53 21.14 -4.20 3.25
C LEU A 53 21.11 -3.69 4.69
N SER A 54 21.57 -2.47 4.97
CA SER A 54 21.42 -1.84 6.29
C SER A 54 19.92 -1.68 6.63
N GLY A 55 19.53 -2.11 7.81
CA GLY A 55 18.13 -2.17 8.24
C GLY A 55 17.70 -3.60 8.59
N ASP A 56 16.40 -3.82 8.65
CA ASP A 56 15.81 -5.10 8.99
C ASP A 56 14.83 -5.54 7.90
N PHE A 57 14.67 -6.85 7.68
CA PHE A 57 13.68 -7.39 6.75
C PHE A 57 12.27 -7.43 7.36
N ASP A 58 12.13 -7.60 8.67
CA ASP A 58 10.84 -7.56 9.37
C ASP A 58 10.73 -6.41 10.37
N THR A 59 10.77 -5.19 9.88
CA THR A 59 10.58 -3.98 10.69
C THR A 59 9.19 -3.87 11.32
N SER A 60 8.29 -4.83 11.04
CA SER A 60 6.91 -4.86 11.56
C SER A 60 6.72 -5.86 12.68
N GLY A 61 7.65 -6.81 12.87
CA GLY A 61 7.46 -7.98 13.74
C GLY A 61 6.27 -8.82 13.27
N GLU A 62 6.14 -9.01 11.96
CA GLU A 62 4.99 -9.74 11.39
C GLU A 62 5.02 -11.20 11.79
N ALA A 63 6.21 -11.79 11.87
CA ALA A 63 6.39 -13.19 12.31
C ALA A 63 5.87 -13.41 13.74
N ASP A 64 6.21 -12.51 14.67
CA ASP A 64 5.82 -12.63 16.09
C ASP A 64 4.32 -12.41 16.32
N ASN A 65 3.62 -11.79 15.38
CA ASN A 65 2.19 -11.47 15.49
C ASN A 65 1.30 -12.39 14.66
N THR A 66 1.88 -13.38 13.95
CA THR A 66 1.14 -14.37 13.16
C THR A 66 0.53 -15.41 14.07
N VAL A 67 -0.80 -15.51 14.07
CA VAL A 67 -1.59 -16.44 14.90
C VAL A 67 -2.10 -17.64 14.11
N ILE A 68 -2.32 -17.48 12.83
CA ILE A 68 -2.63 -18.52 11.83
C ILE A 68 -1.85 -18.15 10.58
N SER A 69 -1.48 -19.13 9.74
CA SER A 69 -0.82 -18.83 8.45
C SER A 69 -1.58 -17.75 7.69
N GLY A 70 -0.90 -16.63 7.37
CA GLY A 70 -1.50 -15.47 6.71
C GLY A 70 -2.40 -14.57 7.57
N LEU A 71 -2.62 -14.88 8.86
CA LEU A 71 -3.40 -14.02 9.76
C LEU A 71 -2.52 -13.49 10.90
N GLN A 72 -2.45 -12.18 11.02
CA GLN A 72 -1.74 -11.48 12.09
C GLN A 72 -2.72 -10.74 13.01
N HIS A 73 -2.55 -10.89 14.33
CA HIS A 73 -3.35 -10.22 15.34
C HIS A 73 -2.45 -9.47 16.32
N LYS A 74 -1.96 -8.32 15.89
CA LYS A 74 -1.05 -7.47 16.65
C LYS A 74 -1.78 -6.50 17.56
N TYR A 75 -2.82 -5.84 17.04
CA TYR A 75 -3.62 -4.86 17.76
C TYR A 75 -4.96 -5.48 18.13
N PRO A 76 -5.42 -5.36 19.38
CA PRO A 76 -6.66 -6.02 19.82
C PRO A 76 -7.85 -5.81 18.88
N GLN A 77 -7.99 -4.61 18.29
CA GLN A 77 -9.14 -4.26 17.45
C GLN A 77 -8.94 -4.61 15.96
N THR A 78 -7.77 -5.13 15.56
CA THR A 78 -7.45 -5.27 14.13
C THR A 78 -6.77 -6.59 13.82
N ALA A 79 -7.36 -7.38 12.93
CA ALA A 79 -6.68 -8.48 12.27
C ALA A 79 -6.19 -8.07 10.88
N LEU A 80 -4.98 -8.50 10.53
CA LEU A 80 -4.37 -8.31 9.21
C LEU A 80 -4.27 -9.65 8.50
N ILE A 81 -4.73 -9.70 7.25
CA ILE A 81 -4.66 -10.90 6.41
C ILE A 81 -3.68 -10.65 5.26
N LEU A 82 -2.69 -11.51 5.13
CA LEU A 82 -1.78 -11.57 3.99
C LEU A 82 -2.41 -12.46 2.91
N SER A 83 -3.25 -11.88 2.07
CA SER A 83 -4.08 -12.61 1.10
C SER A 83 -3.31 -13.10 -0.13
N THR A 84 -2.14 -12.55 -0.39
CA THR A 84 -1.28 -12.88 -1.53
C THR A 84 0.11 -12.26 -1.35
N HIS A 85 1.13 -12.86 -1.98
CA HIS A 85 2.47 -12.27 -2.11
C HIS A 85 2.62 -11.44 -3.40
N ARG A 86 1.60 -11.41 -4.27
CA ARG A 86 1.65 -10.75 -5.58
C ARG A 86 1.17 -9.30 -5.52
N CYS A 87 1.74 -8.47 -6.39
CA CYS A 87 1.27 -7.11 -6.69
C CYS A 87 1.30 -6.88 -8.20
N ALA A 88 0.50 -5.94 -8.67
CA ALA A 88 0.61 -5.44 -10.05
C ALA A 88 1.90 -4.64 -10.28
N MET A 89 2.48 -4.08 -9.20
CA MET A 89 3.79 -3.42 -9.21
C MET A 89 4.52 -3.67 -7.88
N TYR A 90 5.79 -4.09 -7.95
CA TYR A 90 6.64 -4.23 -6.76
C TYR A 90 7.32 -2.91 -6.42
N CYS A 91 6.76 -2.21 -5.44
CA CYS A 91 7.29 -0.92 -4.97
C CYS A 91 8.72 -1.08 -4.46
N ARG A 92 9.65 -0.25 -4.94
CA ARG A 92 11.05 -0.34 -4.47
C ARG A 92 11.21 0.08 -2.99
N HIS A 93 10.25 0.82 -2.46
CA HIS A 93 10.15 1.22 -1.05
C HIS A 93 9.26 0.27 -0.20
N CYS A 94 8.93 -0.92 -0.69
CA CYS A 94 8.04 -1.86 0.01
C CYS A 94 8.64 -2.30 1.35
N PHE A 95 7.83 -2.21 2.43
CA PHE A 95 8.28 -2.69 3.75
C PHE A 95 8.19 -4.23 3.88
N ARG A 96 7.40 -4.89 3.01
CA ARG A 96 7.34 -6.36 2.89
C ARG A 96 8.23 -6.87 1.76
N LYS A 97 9.38 -6.27 1.58
CA LYS A 97 10.32 -6.63 0.51
C LYS A 97 10.81 -8.07 0.60
N ARG A 98 10.77 -8.67 1.82
CA ARG A 98 11.08 -10.07 2.08
C ARG A 98 10.05 -11.07 1.55
N LEU A 99 8.79 -10.62 1.34
CA LEU A 99 7.65 -11.47 0.99
C LEU A 99 7.22 -11.25 -0.47
N VAL A 100 7.05 -9.98 -0.86
CA VAL A 100 6.39 -9.61 -2.12
C VAL A 100 7.17 -10.09 -3.34
N GLY A 101 6.54 -10.98 -4.12
CA GLY A 101 7.11 -11.57 -5.32
C GLY A 101 8.15 -12.67 -5.06
N ILE A 102 8.36 -13.09 -3.80
CA ILE A 102 9.40 -14.05 -3.40
C ILE A 102 8.76 -15.37 -2.96
N SER A 103 7.87 -15.34 -1.96
CA SER A 103 7.28 -16.54 -1.37
C SER A 103 5.83 -16.32 -0.99
N ASP A 104 5.03 -17.40 -1.01
CA ASP A 104 3.66 -17.49 -0.53
C ASP A 104 3.53 -18.18 0.84
N ASP A 105 4.64 -18.60 1.44
CA ASP A 105 4.67 -19.34 2.71
C ASP A 105 3.93 -18.62 3.86
N GLU A 106 3.89 -17.29 3.84
CA GLU A 106 3.21 -16.47 4.84
C GLU A 106 1.81 -16.01 4.40
N THR A 107 1.29 -16.47 3.26
CA THR A 107 -0.01 -16.03 2.75
C THR A 107 -1.14 -16.92 3.23
N ALA A 108 -2.35 -16.35 3.21
CA ALA A 108 -3.57 -17.01 3.62
C ALA A 108 -3.93 -18.18 2.70
N ASP A 109 -4.15 -19.34 3.29
CA ASP A 109 -4.56 -20.55 2.59
C ASP A 109 -5.97 -21.03 2.99
N ASN A 110 -6.47 -20.63 4.17
CA ASN A 110 -7.77 -21.04 4.70
C ASN A 110 -8.61 -19.88 5.25
N VAL A 111 -9.40 -19.26 4.37
CA VAL A 111 -10.27 -18.12 4.73
C VAL A 111 -11.31 -18.47 5.80
N ALA A 112 -11.85 -19.70 5.78
CA ALA A 112 -12.85 -20.13 6.75
C ALA A 112 -12.27 -20.23 8.17
N GLU A 113 -11.04 -20.74 8.31
CA GLU A 113 -10.35 -20.82 9.61
C GLU A 113 -10.05 -19.44 10.17
N MET A 114 -9.61 -18.51 9.32
CA MET A 114 -9.40 -17.12 9.72
C MET A 114 -10.69 -16.43 10.17
N ALA A 115 -11.79 -16.67 9.46
CA ALA A 115 -13.08 -16.14 9.84
C ALA A 115 -13.58 -16.72 11.17
N ALA A 116 -13.33 -18.01 11.42
CA ALA A 116 -13.62 -18.65 12.70
C ALA A 116 -12.80 -18.03 13.85
N TYR A 117 -11.50 -17.77 13.61
CA TYR A 117 -10.66 -17.05 14.58
C TYR A 117 -11.21 -15.67 14.89
N VAL A 118 -11.47 -14.87 13.86
CA VAL A 118 -12.01 -13.49 14.03
C VAL A 118 -13.36 -13.53 14.74
N ASN A 119 -14.23 -14.49 14.43
CA ASN A 119 -15.52 -14.62 15.10
C ASN A 119 -15.40 -15.01 16.58
N ALA A 120 -14.34 -15.73 16.97
CA ALA A 120 -14.07 -16.08 18.37
C ALA A 120 -13.44 -14.93 19.18
N HIS A 121 -12.93 -13.88 18.51
CA HIS A 121 -12.22 -12.74 19.13
C HIS A 121 -13.06 -11.47 18.97
N SER A 122 -14.02 -11.26 19.88
CA SER A 122 -14.99 -10.16 19.81
C SER A 122 -14.36 -8.76 19.94
N GLU A 123 -13.12 -8.66 20.40
CA GLU A 123 -12.33 -7.43 20.42
C GLU A 123 -11.90 -6.95 19.03
N ILE A 124 -11.87 -7.86 18.02
CA ILE A 124 -11.53 -7.51 16.64
C ILE A 124 -12.72 -6.81 16.00
N SER A 125 -12.68 -5.51 15.89
CA SER A 125 -13.74 -4.71 15.24
C SER A 125 -13.51 -4.47 13.74
N ASN A 126 -12.32 -4.76 13.23
CA ASN A 126 -12.03 -4.60 11.81
C ASN A 126 -10.93 -5.54 11.31
N ILE A 127 -10.98 -5.86 10.02
CA ILE A 127 -9.92 -6.59 9.33
C ILE A 127 -9.32 -5.75 8.21
N LEU A 128 -8.03 -6.00 7.93
CA LEU A 128 -7.32 -5.46 6.79
C LEU A 128 -6.80 -6.61 5.92
N ILE A 129 -7.42 -6.81 4.76
CA ILE A 129 -6.98 -7.77 3.74
C ILE A 129 -5.91 -7.08 2.90
N SER A 130 -4.69 -7.60 2.91
CA SER A 130 -3.50 -7.00 2.31
C SER A 130 -2.53 -8.11 1.83
N GLY A 131 -1.26 -8.03 2.18
CA GLY A 131 -0.20 -8.93 1.76
C GLY A 131 0.71 -8.25 0.75
N GLY A 132 0.72 -8.72 -0.50
CA GLY A 132 1.12 -7.95 -1.65
C GLY A 132 0.06 -6.90 -1.94
N ASP A 133 -0.79 -7.13 -2.93
CA ASP A 133 -1.92 -6.25 -3.24
C ASP A 133 -3.23 -7.04 -3.27
N ALA A 134 -4.17 -6.71 -2.40
CA ALA A 134 -5.40 -7.47 -2.23
C ALA A 134 -6.26 -7.54 -3.51
N PHE A 135 -6.20 -6.54 -4.41
CA PHE A 135 -7.01 -6.51 -5.64
C PHE A 135 -6.34 -7.18 -6.85
N VAL A 136 -5.15 -7.77 -6.70
CA VAL A 136 -4.62 -8.70 -7.71
C VAL A 136 -5.15 -10.13 -7.53
N ASN A 137 -5.80 -10.43 -6.42
CA ASN A 137 -6.57 -11.65 -6.27
C ASN A 137 -7.70 -11.72 -7.31
N SER A 138 -8.15 -12.94 -7.64
CA SER A 138 -9.33 -13.12 -8.46
C SER A 138 -10.59 -12.59 -7.77
N ASN A 139 -11.61 -12.25 -8.56
CA ASN A 139 -12.90 -11.79 -8.02
C ASN A 139 -13.53 -12.83 -7.11
N GLN A 140 -13.36 -14.12 -7.41
CA GLN A 140 -13.82 -15.22 -6.57
C GLN A 140 -13.15 -15.20 -5.18
N VAL A 141 -11.84 -14.96 -5.09
CA VAL A 141 -11.12 -14.86 -3.82
C VAL A 141 -11.57 -13.63 -3.03
N ILE A 142 -11.74 -12.49 -3.70
CA ILE A 142 -12.26 -11.28 -3.05
C ILE A 142 -13.67 -11.52 -2.49
N ALA A 143 -14.53 -12.19 -3.28
CA ALA A 143 -15.89 -12.54 -2.84
C ALA A 143 -15.86 -13.50 -1.65
N GLN A 144 -14.99 -14.51 -1.63
CA GLN A 144 -14.83 -15.43 -0.49
C GLN A 144 -14.49 -14.69 0.82
N TYR A 145 -13.56 -13.73 0.78
CA TYR A 145 -13.27 -12.92 1.95
C TYR A 145 -14.52 -12.16 2.43
N LEU A 146 -15.23 -11.52 1.53
CA LEU A 146 -16.44 -10.77 1.87
C LEU A 146 -17.56 -11.68 2.38
N GLU A 147 -17.75 -12.86 1.80
CA GLU A 147 -18.73 -13.86 2.22
C GLU A 147 -18.48 -14.34 3.65
N HIS A 148 -17.23 -14.66 3.99
CA HIS A 148 -16.89 -15.19 5.30
C HIS A 148 -16.85 -14.13 6.41
N PHE A 149 -16.42 -12.90 6.12
CA PHE A 149 -16.24 -11.87 7.15
C PHE A 149 -17.44 -10.94 7.32
N THR A 150 -18.26 -10.71 6.29
CA THR A 150 -19.44 -9.84 6.39
C THR A 150 -20.46 -10.29 7.44
N PRO A 151 -20.73 -11.62 7.65
CA PRO A 151 -21.70 -12.06 8.65
C PRO A 151 -21.25 -11.88 10.10
N ILE A 152 -19.95 -11.65 10.36
CA ILE A 152 -19.43 -11.54 11.73
C ILE A 152 -19.98 -10.26 12.38
N PRO A 153 -20.78 -10.37 13.47
CA PRO A 153 -21.58 -9.24 13.94
C PRO A 153 -20.75 -8.12 14.59
N HIS A 154 -19.65 -8.44 15.24
CA HIS A 154 -18.78 -7.45 15.91
C HIS A 154 -17.75 -6.78 14.99
N LEU A 155 -17.62 -7.24 13.73
CA LEU A 155 -16.84 -6.50 12.75
C LEU A 155 -17.62 -5.26 12.27
N ASP A 156 -17.09 -4.07 12.49
CA ASP A 156 -17.64 -2.82 12.02
C ASP A 156 -17.36 -2.59 10.54
N LEU A 157 -16.13 -2.99 10.09
CA LEU A 157 -15.68 -2.69 8.73
C LEU A 157 -14.63 -3.69 8.22
N ILE A 158 -14.58 -3.82 6.89
CA ILE A 158 -13.59 -4.61 6.15
C ILE A 158 -12.77 -3.65 5.29
N ARG A 159 -11.45 -3.78 5.34
CA ARG A 159 -10.52 -2.95 4.56
C ARG A 159 -9.73 -3.81 3.58
N PHE A 160 -9.58 -3.31 2.36
CA PHE A 160 -8.66 -3.85 1.37
C PHE A 160 -7.48 -2.89 1.19
N GLY A 161 -6.28 -3.38 1.44
CA GLY A 161 -5.04 -2.66 1.14
C GLY A 161 -4.62 -2.91 -0.30
N THR A 162 -4.71 -1.91 -1.16
CA THR A 162 -4.41 -2.06 -2.58
C THR A 162 -3.81 -0.79 -3.19
N ARG A 163 -2.85 -0.99 -4.05
CA ARG A 163 -2.29 0.06 -4.90
C ARG A 163 -2.82 0.02 -6.34
N THR A 164 -3.76 -0.88 -6.61
CA THR A 164 -4.38 -1.05 -7.94
C THR A 164 -4.97 0.25 -8.51
N PRO A 165 -5.65 1.14 -7.74
CA PRO A 165 -6.10 2.43 -8.27
C PRO A 165 -4.98 3.31 -8.82
N VAL A 166 -3.73 3.08 -8.37
CA VAL A 166 -2.53 3.84 -8.75
C VAL A 166 -1.80 3.21 -9.91
N VAL A 167 -1.63 1.88 -9.90
CA VAL A 167 -0.70 1.17 -10.80
C VAL A 167 -1.39 0.34 -11.88
N LEU A 168 -2.68 0.05 -11.72
CA LEU A 168 -3.50 -0.73 -12.65
C LEU A 168 -4.97 -0.27 -12.56
N PRO A 169 -5.29 1.02 -12.82
CA PRO A 169 -6.62 1.58 -12.58
C PRO A 169 -7.74 0.91 -13.39
N GLU A 170 -7.45 0.37 -14.57
CA GLU A 170 -8.38 -0.38 -15.40
C GLU A 170 -8.92 -1.63 -14.69
N ARG A 171 -8.15 -2.27 -13.79
CA ARG A 171 -8.62 -3.36 -12.93
C ARG A 171 -9.83 -2.97 -12.08
N ILE A 172 -10.03 -1.68 -11.83
CA ILE A 172 -11.15 -1.17 -11.05
C ILE A 172 -12.33 -0.81 -11.97
N TYR A 173 -12.12 0.05 -12.97
CA TYR A 173 -13.24 0.63 -13.70
C TYR A 173 -13.70 -0.21 -14.91
N ASP A 174 -12.91 -1.17 -15.36
CA ASP A 174 -13.28 -2.07 -16.47
C ASP A 174 -13.71 -3.47 -15.99
N ASP A 175 -13.58 -3.78 -14.69
CA ASP A 175 -14.00 -5.05 -14.11
C ASP A 175 -15.38 -4.93 -13.45
N HIS A 176 -16.43 -5.18 -14.24
CA HIS A 176 -17.80 -5.09 -13.77
C HIS A 176 -18.13 -6.11 -12.69
N GLU A 177 -17.56 -7.34 -12.75
CA GLU A 177 -17.79 -8.38 -11.74
C GLU A 177 -17.24 -7.92 -10.37
N LEU A 178 -16.03 -7.37 -10.31
CA LEU A 178 -15.49 -6.79 -9.07
C LEU A 178 -16.40 -5.70 -8.51
N LEU A 179 -16.88 -4.81 -9.37
CA LEU A 179 -17.77 -3.72 -8.97
C LEU A 179 -19.11 -4.22 -8.43
N ASP A 180 -19.69 -5.25 -9.03
CA ASP A 180 -20.94 -5.84 -8.59
C ASP A 180 -20.78 -6.56 -7.22
N ILE A 181 -19.65 -7.25 -7.02
CA ILE A 181 -19.28 -7.81 -5.71
C ILE A 181 -19.19 -6.68 -4.68
N LEU A 182 -18.41 -5.64 -4.93
CA LEU A 182 -18.26 -4.52 -3.99
C LEU A 182 -19.60 -3.86 -3.66
N LYS A 183 -20.41 -3.53 -4.67
CA LYS A 183 -21.76 -2.96 -4.49
C LYS A 183 -22.67 -3.84 -3.63
N THR A 184 -22.62 -5.15 -3.85
CA THR A 184 -23.44 -6.11 -3.09
C THR A 184 -23.07 -6.11 -1.61
N TYR A 185 -21.77 -6.11 -1.31
CA TYR A 185 -21.30 -6.23 0.07
C TYR A 185 -21.24 -4.89 0.82
N THR A 186 -21.11 -3.75 0.12
CA THR A 186 -21.22 -2.42 0.76
C THR A 186 -22.63 -2.15 1.35
N GLN A 187 -23.66 -2.86 0.87
CA GLN A 187 -25.01 -2.81 1.47
C GLN A 187 -25.11 -3.58 2.80
N LYS A 188 -24.15 -4.46 3.10
CA LYS A 188 -24.17 -5.34 4.27
C LYS A 188 -23.17 -4.89 5.34
N LYS A 189 -22.03 -4.36 4.94
CA LYS A 189 -20.95 -3.93 5.84
C LYS A 189 -20.15 -2.78 5.23
N GLN A 190 -19.57 -1.94 6.08
CA GLN A 190 -18.67 -0.87 5.62
C GLN A 190 -17.42 -1.47 4.97
N ILE A 191 -17.18 -1.17 3.70
CA ILE A 191 -16.00 -1.59 2.96
C ILE A 191 -15.13 -0.38 2.69
N TYR A 192 -13.85 -0.50 3.03
CA TYR A 192 -12.83 0.50 2.76
C TYR A 192 -11.79 -0.02 1.78
N VAL A 193 -11.38 0.82 0.86
CA VAL A 193 -10.14 0.66 0.12
C VAL A 193 -9.11 1.61 0.71
N VAL A 194 -8.01 1.06 1.19
CA VAL A 194 -6.85 1.81 1.66
C VAL A 194 -5.79 1.76 0.56
N THR A 195 -5.71 2.85 -0.19
CA THR A 195 -4.76 2.96 -1.30
C THR A 195 -3.50 3.74 -0.92
N GLN A 196 -2.50 3.80 -1.82
CA GLN A 196 -1.22 4.43 -1.56
C GLN A 196 -0.75 5.23 -2.78
N PHE A 197 -1.21 6.47 -2.87
CA PHE A 197 -0.60 7.51 -3.72
C PHE A 197 0.53 8.16 -2.94
N ASN A 198 1.69 8.32 -3.56
CA ASN A 198 2.86 8.95 -2.95
C ASN A 198 3.28 10.25 -3.64
N HIS A 199 2.85 10.49 -4.88
CA HIS A 199 3.22 11.68 -5.65
C HIS A 199 2.04 12.21 -6.48
N PRO A 200 1.87 13.54 -6.67
CA PRO A 200 0.78 14.09 -7.50
C PRO A 200 0.73 13.53 -8.93
N LYS A 201 1.88 13.19 -9.51
CA LYS A 201 2.00 12.59 -10.85
C LYS A 201 1.24 11.26 -10.99
N GLU A 202 0.99 10.56 -9.91
CA GLU A 202 0.21 9.31 -9.89
C GLU A 202 -1.30 9.55 -10.00
N LEU A 203 -1.78 10.75 -9.68
CA LEU A 203 -3.21 11.11 -9.75
C LEU A 203 -3.60 11.53 -11.17
N THR A 204 -3.44 10.62 -12.12
CA THR A 204 -3.89 10.79 -13.50
C THR A 204 -5.42 10.73 -13.62
N ASP A 205 -5.96 11.04 -14.80
CA ASP A 205 -7.41 10.89 -15.05
C ASP A 205 -7.87 9.43 -14.91
N HIS A 206 -7.05 8.45 -15.30
CA HIS A 206 -7.33 7.02 -15.08
C HIS A 206 -7.40 6.68 -13.59
N ALA A 207 -6.44 7.13 -12.80
CA ALA A 207 -6.43 6.91 -11.37
C ALA A 207 -7.62 7.60 -10.67
N ARG A 208 -7.96 8.83 -11.07
CA ARG A 208 -9.15 9.56 -10.58
C ARG A 208 -10.45 8.84 -10.95
N LYS A 209 -10.54 8.29 -12.18
CA LYS A 209 -11.67 7.46 -12.62
C LYS A 209 -11.80 6.23 -11.73
N ALA A 210 -10.70 5.52 -11.42
CA ALA A 210 -10.73 4.36 -10.55
C ALA A 210 -11.22 4.69 -9.14
N VAL A 211 -10.71 5.79 -8.54
CA VAL A 211 -11.18 6.28 -7.23
C VAL A 211 -12.67 6.59 -7.27
N LYS A 212 -13.12 7.35 -8.29
CA LYS A 212 -14.56 7.67 -8.43
C LYS A 212 -15.42 6.42 -8.57
N THR A 213 -14.98 5.45 -9.36
CA THR A 213 -15.73 4.19 -9.56
C THR A 213 -15.88 3.40 -8.26
N LEU A 214 -14.85 3.36 -7.40
CA LEU A 214 -14.94 2.77 -6.06
C LEU A 214 -15.93 3.52 -5.17
N LEU A 215 -15.91 4.85 -5.17
CA LEU A 215 -16.87 5.68 -4.43
C LEU A 215 -18.32 5.45 -4.91
N ASP A 216 -18.52 5.37 -6.24
CA ASP A 216 -19.82 5.09 -6.84
C ASP A 216 -20.34 3.67 -6.50
N ALA A 217 -19.43 2.73 -6.18
CA ALA A 217 -19.77 1.40 -5.67
C ALA A 217 -20.07 1.37 -4.15
N GLY A 218 -20.05 2.52 -3.47
CA GLY A 218 -20.29 2.63 -2.02
C GLY A 218 -19.05 2.34 -1.15
N VAL A 219 -17.87 2.20 -1.75
CA VAL A 219 -16.61 1.95 -1.03
C VAL A 219 -16.06 3.28 -0.50
N ILE A 220 -15.56 3.28 0.73
CA ILE A 220 -14.86 4.43 1.30
C ILE A 220 -13.38 4.34 0.92
N VAL A 221 -12.87 5.34 0.22
CA VAL A 221 -11.47 5.36 -0.23
C VAL A 221 -10.61 6.21 0.69
N LYS A 222 -9.60 5.61 1.29
CA LYS A 222 -8.58 6.29 2.13
C LYS A 222 -7.21 6.12 1.52
N ASN A 223 -6.34 7.12 1.70
CA ASN A 223 -4.97 7.08 1.23
C ASN A 223 -3.97 7.06 2.38
N GLN A 224 -3.00 6.15 2.31
CA GLN A 224 -1.83 6.08 3.18
C GLN A 224 -0.58 6.40 2.36
N THR A 225 -0.08 7.63 2.46
CA THR A 225 1.17 8.05 1.80
C THR A 225 2.36 7.57 2.62
N VAL A 226 3.44 7.14 1.97
CA VAL A 226 4.75 6.97 2.60
C VAL A 226 5.62 8.18 2.27
N LEU A 227 6.25 8.78 3.28
CA LEU A 227 7.21 9.88 3.09
C LEU A 227 8.54 9.29 2.58
N LEU A 228 8.93 9.67 1.36
CA LEU A 228 10.02 9.08 0.61
C LEU A 228 11.01 10.15 0.13
N LYS A 229 12.27 10.00 0.51
CA LYS A 229 13.37 10.88 0.11
C LYS A 229 13.50 10.97 -1.41
N GLY A 230 13.52 12.20 -1.92
CA GLY A 230 13.63 12.51 -3.34
C GLY A 230 12.41 12.14 -4.18
N ILE A 231 11.25 11.92 -3.54
CA ILE A 231 9.95 11.67 -4.19
C ILE A 231 8.92 12.69 -3.72
N ASN A 232 8.62 12.70 -2.44
CA ASN A 232 7.63 13.60 -1.84
C ASN A 232 8.15 14.29 -0.56
N ASP A 233 9.44 14.37 -0.38
CA ASP A 233 10.13 14.98 0.75
C ASP A 233 10.21 16.53 0.67
N SER A 234 9.13 17.11 0.16
CA SER A 234 8.90 18.55 0.09
C SER A 234 7.46 18.87 0.54
N SER A 235 7.30 19.86 1.41
CA SER A 235 5.97 20.30 1.85
C SER A 235 5.06 20.70 0.68
N HIS A 236 5.63 21.28 -0.39
CA HIS A 236 4.86 21.65 -1.58
C HIS A 236 4.36 20.42 -2.36
N VAL A 237 5.22 19.44 -2.62
CA VAL A 237 4.84 18.21 -3.34
C VAL A 237 3.83 17.41 -2.52
N LEU A 238 4.10 17.21 -1.24
CA LEU A 238 3.20 16.50 -0.34
C LEU A 238 1.86 17.25 -0.18
N GLY A 239 1.90 18.58 -0.02
CA GLY A 239 0.71 19.41 0.09
C GLY A 239 -0.16 19.40 -1.17
N ALA A 240 0.46 19.40 -2.36
CA ALA A 240 -0.25 19.23 -3.64
C ALA A 240 -0.93 17.87 -3.73
N LEU A 241 -0.24 16.78 -3.35
CA LEU A 241 -0.82 15.45 -3.29
C LEU A 241 -2.05 15.39 -2.40
N LEU A 242 -1.95 15.88 -1.15
CA LEU A 242 -3.06 15.88 -0.19
C LEU A 242 -4.28 16.63 -0.69
N LYS A 243 -4.06 17.80 -1.31
CA LYS A 243 -5.11 18.61 -1.91
C LYS A 243 -5.81 17.87 -3.05
N ASP A 244 -5.04 17.23 -3.93
CA ASP A 244 -5.56 16.51 -5.08
C ASP A 244 -6.30 15.23 -4.69
N LEU A 245 -5.83 14.52 -3.66
CA LEU A 245 -6.53 13.37 -3.05
C LEU A 245 -7.90 13.79 -2.52
N THR A 246 -7.94 14.85 -1.71
CA THR A 246 -9.20 15.39 -1.17
C THR A 246 -10.16 15.79 -2.30
N LYS A 247 -9.64 16.42 -3.36
CA LYS A 247 -10.44 16.84 -4.52
C LYS A 247 -11.06 15.66 -5.27
N CYS A 248 -10.38 14.53 -5.37
CA CYS A 248 -10.92 13.35 -6.06
C CYS A 248 -11.75 12.42 -5.15
N GLY A 249 -11.94 12.78 -3.87
CA GLY A 249 -12.76 12.03 -2.91
C GLY A 249 -12.00 10.93 -2.16
N ALA A 250 -10.70 10.74 -2.40
CA ALA A 250 -9.86 9.89 -1.57
C ALA A 250 -9.46 10.66 -0.30
N VAL A 251 -9.78 10.10 0.88
CA VAL A 251 -9.48 10.76 2.16
C VAL A 251 -8.02 10.53 2.54
N PRO A 252 -7.17 11.57 2.64
CA PRO A 252 -5.84 11.44 3.22
C PRO A 252 -5.96 10.95 4.67
N TYR A 253 -5.30 9.83 5.00
CA TYR A 253 -5.49 9.17 6.28
C TYR A 253 -4.22 9.17 7.13
N TYR A 254 -3.14 8.58 6.60
CA TYR A 254 -1.82 8.61 7.22
C TYR A 254 -0.76 9.09 6.23
N ILE A 255 0.28 9.72 6.78
CA ILE A 255 1.60 9.78 6.18
C ILE A 255 2.49 8.90 7.04
N PHE A 256 3.03 7.83 6.46
CA PHE A 256 3.95 6.95 7.17
C PHE A 256 5.39 7.37 6.94
N GLN A 257 6.16 7.39 8.00
CA GLN A 257 7.61 7.39 7.89
C GLN A 257 8.06 6.14 7.12
N CYS A 258 8.95 6.31 6.14
CA CYS A 258 9.55 5.18 5.45
C CYS A 258 10.30 4.29 6.46
N ARG A 259 9.97 3.00 6.49
CA ARG A 259 10.60 2.06 7.43
C ARG A 259 12.05 1.77 7.05
N PRO A 260 12.93 1.50 8.02
CA PRO A 260 14.32 1.17 7.79
C PRO A 260 14.51 -0.29 7.31
N VAL A 261 13.87 -0.64 6.19
CA VAL A 261 13.95 -1.98 5.61
C VAL A 261 15.23 -2.13 4.81
N SER A 262 15.83 -3.32 4.85
CA SER A 262 17.00 -3.68 4.04
C SER A 262 16.72 -3.45 2.54
N GLY A 263 17.63 -2.75 1.86
CA GLY A 263 17.48 -2.31 0.47
C GLY A 263 16.48 -1.15 0.24
N VAL A 264 15.98 -0.54 1.32
CA VAL A 264 15.04 0.61 1.26
C VAL A 264 15.59 1.82 2.01
N LYS A 265 16.13 1.59 3.21
CA LYS A 265 16.52 2.62 4.18
C LYS A 265 17.39 3.72 3.57
N SER A 266 18.47 3.37 2.94
CA SER A 266 19.47 4.32 2.40
C SER A 266 18.90 5.20 1.28
N GLN A 267 17.95 4.67 0.50
CA GLN A 267 17.39 5.37 -0.66
C GLN A 267 16.25 6.31 -0.30
N PHE A 268 15.35 5.84 0.58
CA PHE A 268 14.01 6.42 0.71
C PHE A 268 13.71 7.00 2.09
N GLN A 269 14.50 6.67 3.12
CA GLN A 269 14.22 7.17 4.46
C GLN A 269 14.57 8.66 4.59
N VAL A 270 13.63 9.44 5.10
CA VAL A 270 13.82 10.84 5.47
C VAL A 270 14.14 10.89 6.97
N PRO A 271 15.09 11.72 7.44
CA PRO A 271 15.29 11.94 8.88
C PRO A 271 14.00 12.39 9.57
N LEU A 272 13.73 11.86 10.77
CA LEU A 272 12.44 12.03 11.45
C LEU A 272 12.03 13.48 11.63
N MET A 273 12.94 14.33 12.12
CA MET A 273 12.63 15.74 12.37
C MET A 273 12.34 16.48 11.06
N GLN A 274 13.11 16.21 10.00
CA GLN A 274 12.86 16.74 8.68
C GLN A 274 11.49 16.27 8.16
N GLY A 275 11.16 14.99 8.37
CA GLY A 275 9.85 14.44 8.02
C GLY A 275 8.70 15.15 8.73
N TYR A 276 8.85 15.44 10.01
CA TYR A 276 7.88 16.21 10.79
C TYR A 276 7.67 17.63 10.20
N GLU A 277 8.75 18.34 9.92
CA GLU A 277 8.69 19.68 9.34
C GLU A 277 8.01 19.69 7.96
N ILE A 278 8.33 18.71 7.10
CA ILE A 278 7.70 18.54 5.79
C ILE A 278 6.20 18.30 5.93
N VAL A 279 5.80 17.40 6.82
CA VAL A 279 4.39 17.04 7.00
C VAL A 279 3.59 18.20 7.59
N GLU A 280 4.11 18.89 8.61
CA GLU A 280 3.44 20.07 9.19
C GLU A 280 3.35 21.21 8.16
N GLY A 281 4.40 21.44 7.38
CA GLY A 281 4.37 22.37 6.27
C GLY A 281 3.30 22.02 5.22
N ALA A 282 3.17 20.76 4.84
CA ALA A 282 2.15 20.28 3.93
C ALA A 282 0.72 20.43 4.51
N LYS A 283 0.52 20.15 5.79
CA LYS A 283 -0.76 20.32 6.51
C LYS A 283 -1.20 21.79 6.53
N ASN A 284 -0.25 22.71 6.73
CA ASN A 284 -0.55 24.16 6.74
C ASN A 284 -1.08 24.68 5.41
N MET A 285 -0.84 23.95 4.31
CA MET A 285 -1.38 24.27 2.98
C MET A 285 -2.79 23.70 2.73
N GLN A 286 -3.37 22.95 3.68
CA GLN A 286 -4.65 22.26 3.51
C GLN A 286 -5.82 23.03 4.10
N ASN A 287 -7.03 22.73 3.58
CA ASN A 287 -8.29 23.01 4.26
C ASN A 287 -8.52 22.07 5.46
N GLY A 288 -9.63 22.25 6.19
CA GLY A 288 -9.92 21.47 7.39
C GLY A 288 -9.88 19.95 7.17
N GLN A 289 -10.35 19.44 6.03
CA GLN A 289 -10.35 18.00 5.73
C GLN A 289 -8.93 17.45 5.49
N GLY A 290 -8.11 18.17 4.75
CA GLY A 290 -6.73 17.78 4.47
C GLY A 290 -5.81 17.87 5.71
N LYS A 291 -6.20 18.63 6.75
CA LYS A 291 -5.45 18.76 8.01
C LYS A 291 -5.63 17.57 8.95
N CYS A 292 -6.63 16.70 8.74
CA CYS A 292 -6.94 15.57 9.62
C CYS A 292 -5.96 14.39 9.50
N ILE A 293 -4.92 14.49 8.69
CA ILE A 293 -3.90 13.45 8.53
C ILE A 293 -3.00 13.32 9.75
N ARG A 294 -2.50 12.11 9.98
CA ARG A 294 -1.54 11.82 11.03
C ARG A 294 -0.21 11.42 10.41
N TYR A 295 0.88 12.00 10.91
CA TYR A 295 2.23 11.49 10.64
C TYR A 295 2.48 10.34 11.61
N ALA A 296 2.70 9.16 11.07
CA ALA A 296 2.82 7.95 11.86
C ALA A 296 4.20 7.31 11.68
N LEU A 297 4.86 7.10 12.81
CA LEU A 297 5.95 6.16 12.93
C LEU A 297 5.32 4.81 13.22
N SER A 298 5.26 3.96 12.23
CA SER A 298 4.89 2.57 12.48
C SER A 298 6.09 1.85 13.13
N LEU A 299 6.49 2.29 14.32
CA LEU A 299 7.48 1.65 15.14
C LEU A 299 6.73 0.82 16.19
N ILE A 300 6.81 -0.48 15.98
CA ILE A 300 6.20 -1.49 16.83
C ILE A 300 6.84 -1.55 18.21
N HIS A 301 8.03 -1.01 18.37
CA HIS A 301 8.86 -1.15 19.58
C HIS A 301 9.29 0.19 20.22
N ILE A 302 8.73 1.32 19.81
CA ILE A 302 8.71 2.49 20.66
C ILE A 302 7.32 2.53 21.30
N SER A 303 7.07 1.57 22.16
CA SER A 303 6.19 1.84 23.29
C SER A 303 6.88 2.88 24.13
N GLU A 304 6.26 4.02 24.26
CA GLU A 304 6.15 4.83 25.45
C GLU A 304 7.27 4.71 26.48
#